data_ede3757f3822a7738ab27aa71089b675
#
_entry.id   ede3757f3822a7738ab27aa71089b675
#
_cell.length_a   1.000
_cell.length_b   1.000
_cell.length_c   1.000
_cell.angle_alpha   90.00
_cell.angle_beta   90.00
_cell.angle_gamma   90.00
#
_symmetry.space_group_name_H-M   'P 1'
#
loop_
_entity.id
_entity.type
_entity.pdbx_description
1 polymer ?
#
loop_
_entity_poly.entity_id
_entity_poly.type
_entity_poly.pdbx_seq_one_letter_code
_entity_poly.pdbx_strand_id
1 'polypeptide(L)'
;MRIGVVGAGYVGLTTAACFAHLGHRVTCADVDAAKVRALSAGEVALHEPGLRELVAEGLESGRLRFVQGSALSDVDYTFICVQTPTGADGEADLSAVEDVLGRTSTPVVLKSTVPVGTAARHPGVVSNPEFLREGHAVEDFLRPQRIVVGAQDERQAREVAGLYGATRAPVVLTDNTSAELVKYASNCFLALKLSYVNTLAELCEQLNADIDGVTEGMRLDDRIGASCLAPGPGWGGSCLPKDTLALLATARTAGVDFATLEAAIATNRHQPRRVVDRIRSETGPLAGARIGLLGLTFKAGTNDLRDSPALVVAGMLAREGATLTAYDPCVTGNRPGIAVVGSAAEAAAGADVLVVLTEWPEFAELDWPELAQRVRVPLLFDTRHVVPPEKAEEAGFRLVRIGH
;
A
#
# COMPACT_ATOMS: atom_id res chain seq x y z
N MET A 1 -25.93 -5.25 15.25
CA MET A 1 -26.26 -5.79 13.91
C MET A 1 -25.48 -7.09 13.69
N ARG A 2 -26.00 -7.98 12.85
CA ARG A 2 -25.30 -9.17 12.36
C ARG A 2 -24.69 -8.84 11.01
N ILE A 3 -23.39 -8.88 10.92
CA ILE A 3 -22.65 -8.50 9.69
C ILE A 3 -21.97 -9.72 9.10
N GLY A 4 -22.16 -9.94 7.82
CA GLY A 4 -21.41 -10.88 7.02
C GLY A 4 -20.25 -10.17 6.34
N VAL A 5 -19.08 -10.78 6.32
CA VAL A 5 -17.94 -10.34 5.51
C VAL A 5 -17.49 -11.51 4.64
N VAL A 6 -17.46 -11.33 3.34
CA VAL A 6 -17.01 -12.36 2.38
C VAL A 6 -15.66 -11.96 1.82
N GLY A 7 -14.69 -12.85 1.99
CA GLY A 7 -13.27 -12.63 1.71
C GLY A 7 -12.49 -12.24 2.99
N ALA A 8 -11.65 -13.14 3.50
CA ALA A 8 -10.76 -12.93 4.65
C ALA A 8 -9.34 -12.53 4.20
N GLY A 9 -9.26 -11.68 3.18
CA GLY A 9 -8.03 -11.00 2.79
C GLY A 9 -7.76 -9.79 3.69
N TYR A 10 -6.81 -8.93 3.30
CA TYR A 10 -6.40 -7.77 4.08
C TYR A 10 -7.58 -6.87 4.48
N VAL A 11 -8.37 -6.45 3.51
CA VAL A 11 -9.54 -5.56 3.74
C VAL A 11 -10.62 -6.28 4.54
N GLY A 12 -10.94 -7.53 4.17
CA GLY A 12 -12.07 -8.23 4.78
C GLY A 12 -11.79 -8.67 6.21
N LEU A 13 -10.59 -9.18 6.52
CA LEU A 13 -10.24 -9.58 7.88
C LEU A 13 -10.19 -8.35 8.82
N THR A 14 -9.57 -7.26 8.37
CA THR A 14 -9.57 -5.99 9.12
C THR A 14 -10.99 -5.49 9.35
N THR A 15 -11.84 -5.49 8.32
CA THR A 15 -13.25 -5.07 8.41
C THR A 15 -14.01 -5.93 9.43
N ALA A 16 -13.84 -7.26 9.37
CA ALA A 16 -14.53 -8.20 10.25
C ALA A 16 -14.11 -8.02 11.72
N ALA A 17 -12.81 -7.94 11.99
CA ALA A 17 -12.27 -7.77 13.34
C ALA A 17 -12.68 -6.42 13.94
N CYS A 18 -12.56 -5.33 13.16
CA CYS A 18 -12.93 -4.00 13.64
C CYS A 18 -14.45 -3.86 13.88
N PHE A 19 -15.31 -4.40 13.02
CA PHE A 19 -16.76 -4.40 13.29
C PHE A 19 -17.10 -5.23 14.53
N ALA A 20 -16.44 -6.36 14.78
CA ALA A 20 -16.62 -7.14 16.00
C ALA A 20 -16.21 -6.33 17.26
N HIS A 21 -15.12 -5.58 17.17
CA HIS A 21 -14.66 -4.66 18.22
C HIS A 21 -15.68 -3.52 18.46
N LEU A 22 -16.27 -2.97 17.40
CA LEU A 22 -17.33 -1.96 17.51
C LEU A 22 -18.68 -2.52 18.07
N GLY A 23 -18.73 -3.81 18.44
CA GLY A 23 -19.87 -4.43 19.11
C GLY A 23 -20.86 -5.13 18.17
N HIS A 24 -20.57 -5.30 16.91
CA HIS A 24 -21.37 -6.09 15.97
C HIS A 24 -21.11 -7.59 16.13
N ARG A 25 -22.05 -8.42 15.70
CA ARG A 25 -21.85 -9.87 15.54
C ARG A 25 -21.42 -10.13 14.09
N VAL A 26 -20.21 -10.61 13.90
CA VAL A 26 -19.60 -10.72 12.57
C VAL A 26 -19.36 -12.19 12.21
N THR A 27 -19.79 -12.59 11.03
CA THR A 27 -19.42 -13.86 10.39
C THR A 27 -18.54 -13.54 9.19
N CYS A 28 -17.28 -13.93 9.25
CA CYS A 28 -16.33 -13.76 8.13
C CYS A 28 -16.20 -15.08 7.36
N ALA A 29 -16.47 -15.05 6.06
CA ALA A 29 -16.41 -16.20 5.18
C ALA A 29 -15.24 -16.10 4.20
N ASP A 30 -14.55 -17.21 3.96
CA ASP A 30 -13.56 -17.34 2.89
C ASP A 30 -13.66 -18.72 2.25
N VAL A 31 -13.36 -18.83 0.96
CA VAL A 31 -13.37 -20.09 0.23
C VAL A 31 -12.21 -21.00 0.61
N ASP A 32 -11.11 -20.43 1.11
CA ASP A 32 -9.91 -21.16 1.55
C ASP A 32 -10.13 -21.80 2.92
N ALA A 33 -10.35 -23.11 2.94
CA ALA A 33 -10.55 -23.88 4.15
C ALA A 33 -9.33 -23.87 5.11
N ALA A 34 -8.11 -23.75 4.60
CA ALA A 34 -6.91 -23.71 5.43
C ALA A 34 -6.82 -22.38 6.17
N LYS A 35 -7.07 -21.26 5.47
CA LYS A 35 -7.16 -19.92 6.03
C LYS A 35 -8.25 -19.84 7.10
N VAL A 36 -9.45 -20.36 6.83
CA VAL A 36 -10.55 -20.36 7.79
C VAL A 36 -10.20 -21.13 9.06
N ARG A 37 -9.56 -22.30 8.94
CA ARG A 37 -9.10 -23.07 10.12
C ARG A 37 -8.08 -22.28 10.95
N ALA A 38 -7.06 -21.69 10.31
CA ALA A 38 -6.04 -20.90 10.99
C ALA A 38 -6.66 -19.72 11.72
N LEU A 39 -7.51 -18.93 11.03
CA LEU A 39 -8.19 -17.79 11.65
C LEU A 39 -9.13 -18.19 12.78
N SER A 40 -9.83 -19.33 12.67
CA SER A 40 -10.68 -19.87 13.76
C SER A 40 -9.87 -20.31 14.98
N ALA A 41 -8.59 -20.64 14.81
CA ALA A 41 -7.64 -20.92 15.89
C ALA A 41 -6.94 -19.63 16.42
N GLY A 42 -7.28 -18.46 15.89
CA GLY A 42 -6.63 -17.18 16.26
C GLY A 42 -5.29 -16.92 15.57
N GLU A 43 -4.93 -17.74 14.57
CA GLU A 43 -3.70 -17.57 13.81
C GLU A 43 -3.89 -16.55 12.68
N VAL A 44 -3.30 -15.37 12.85
CA VAL A 44 -3.35 -14.27 11.87
C VAL A 44 -2.00 -14.16 11.16
N ALA A 45 -1.97 -14.49 9.87
CA ALA A 45 -0.75 -14.43 9.05
C ALA A 45 -0.46 -13.02 8.50
N LEU A 46 -1.44 -12.13 8.50
CA LEU A 46 -1.26 -10.76 8.03
C LEU A 46 -0.43 -9.94 9.03
N HIS A 47 0.56 -9.24 8.51
CA HIS A 47 1.36 -8.30 9.31
C HIS A 47 0.63 -6.95 9.35
N GLU A 48 -0.18 -6.77 10.41
CA GLU A 48 -0.96 -5.55 10.63
C GLU A 48 -1.05 -5.27 12.14
N PRO A 49 -0.53 -4.16 12.64
CA PRO A 49 -0.56 -3.82 14.06
C PRO A 49 -1.97 -3.82 14.65
N GLY A 50 -2.16 -4.51 15.76
CA GLY A 50 -3.45 -4.60 16.48
C GLY A 50 -4.47 -5.57 15.88
N LEU A 51 -4.25 -6.13 14.68
CA LEU A 51 -5.23 -7.01 14.05
C LEU A 51 -5.36 -8.36 14.76
N ARG A 52 -4.24 -8.95 15.20
CA ARG A 52 -4.23 -10.21 15.93
C ARG A 52 -5.02 -10.12 17.24
N GLU A 53 -4.80 -9.04 17.96
CA GLU A 53 -5.47 -8.75 19.23
C GLU A 53 -6.97 -8.60 19.05
N LEU A 54 -7.42 -7.88 18.00
CA LEU A 54 -8.83 -7.71 17.68
C LEU A 54 -9.50 -9.02 17.24
N VAL A 55 -8.80 -9.88 16.49
CA VAL A 55 -9.30 -11.21 16.12
C VAL A 55 -9.48 -12.06 17.36
N ALA A 56 -8.49 -12.10 18.27
CA ALA A 56 -8.58 -12.83 19.53
C ALA A 56 -9.75 -12.34 20.39
N GLU A 57 -9.87 -11.02 20.62
CA GLU A 57 -11.01 -10.40 21.32
C GLU A 57 -12.34 -10.81 20.71
N GLY A 58 -12.46 -10.73 19.38
CA GLY A 58 -13.66 -11.08 18.65
C GLY A 58 -14.07 -12.54 18.82
N LEU A 59 -13.11 -13.47 18.79
CA LEU A 59 -13.32 -14.90 18.99
C LEU A 59 -13.71 -15.20 20.45
N GLU A 60 -13.00 -14.67 21.44
CA GLU A 60 -13.27 -14.86 22.87
C GLU A 60 -14.65 -14.34 23.28
N SER A 61 -15.03 -13.17 22.78
CA SER A 61 -16.35 -12.58 23.04
C SER A 61 -17.50 -13.23 22.24
N GLY A 62 -17.19 -14.15 21.32
CA GLY A 62 -18.17 -14.76 20.41
C GLY A 62 -18.80 -13.78 19.43
N ARG A 63 -18.23 -12.58 19.26
CA ARG A 63 -18.69 -11.59 18.29
C ARG A 63 -18.11 -11.80 16.90
N LEU A 64 -16.99 -12.51 16.77
CA LEU A 64 -16.37 -12.88 15.49
C LEU A 64 -16.35 -14.40 15.33
N ARG A 65 -16.73 -14.89 14.18
CA ARG A 65 -16.55 -16.29 13.78
C ARG A 65 -16.14 -16.37 12.32
N PHE A 66 -15.42 -17.44 11.98
CA PHE A 66 -15.00 -17.72 10.61
C PHE A 66 -15.72 -18.95 10.08
N VAL A 67 -16.12 -18.91 8.81
CA VAL A 67 -16.81 -20.01 8.13
C VAL A 67 -16.26 -20.22 6.72
N GLN A 68 -16.26 -21.45 6.25
CA GLN A 68 -15.88 -21.71 4.86
C GLN A 68 -17.06 -21.45 3.93
N GLY A 69 -16.83 -20.70 2.84
CA GLY A 69 -17.81 -20.44 1.80
C GLY A 69 -17.75 -19.03 1.24
N SER A 70 -18.66 -18.74 0.32
CA SER A 70 -18.82 -17.43 -0.33
C SER A 70 -20.22 -16.83 -0.17
N ALA A 71 -21.11 -17.46 0.62
CA ALA A 71 -22.47 -16.98 0.85
C ALA A 71 -22.84 -17.08 2.33
N LEU A 72 -23.56 -16.07 2.81
CA LEU A 72 -24.05 -15.97 4.18
C LEU A 72 -25.56 -15.64 4.19
N SER A 73 -26.34 -16.33 5.03
CA SER A 73 -27.80 -16.20 5.04
C SER A 73 -28.38 -15.57 6.31
N ASP A 74 -27.69 -15.68 7.43
CA ASP A 74 -28.19 -15.18 8.72
C ASP A 74 -27.47 -13.90 9.17
N VAL A 75 -27.47 -12.89 8.28
CA VAL A 75 -26.85 -11.57 8.51
C VAL A 75 -27.77 -10.45 8.03
N ASP A 76 -27.62 -9.28 8.60
CA ASP A 76 -28.42 -8.10 8.24
C ASP A 76 -27.83 -7.40 7.01
N TYR A 77 -26.49 -7.45 6.84
CA TYR A 77 -25.76 -6.98 5.68
C TYR A 77 -24.59 -7.92 5.35
N THR A 78 -24.30 -8.11 4.06
CA THR A 78 -23.12 -8.82 3.57
C THR A 78 -22.14 -7.83 2.93
N PHE A 79 -20.96 -7.68 3.54
CA PHE A 79 -19.85 -6.91 2.98
C PHE A 79 -19.03 -7.79 2.04
N ILE A 80 -18.92 -7.40 0.79
CA ILE A 80 -18.06 -8.07 -0.20
C ILE A 80 -16.66 -7.44 -0.14
N CYS A 81 -15.68 -8.23 0.29
CA CYS A 81 -14.28 -7.85 0.46
C CYS A 81 -13.33 -8.79 -0.31
N VAL A 82 -13.78 -9.33 -1.42
CA VAL A 82 -13.00 -10.24 -2.27
C VAL A 82 -12.02 -9.48 -3.17
N GLN A 83 -11.01 -10.19 -3.66
CA GLN A 83 -10.01 -9.60 -4.54
C GLN A 83 -10.61 -9.24 -5.91
N THR A 84 -10.09 -8.17 -6.49
CA THR A 84 -10.39 -7.71 -7.86
C THR A 84 -9.06 -7.50 -8.60
N PRO A 85 -8.38 -8.60 -9.00
CA PRO A 85 -7.08 -8.50 -9.65
C PRO A 85 -7.21 -7.84 -11.02
N THR A 86 -6.10 -7.31 -11.53
CA THR A 86 -6.06 -6.78 -12.89
C THR A 86 -6.06 -7.92 -13.90
N GLY A 87 -7.02 -7.94 -14.80
CA GLY A 87 -7.09 -8.86 -15.93
C GLY A 87 -6.03 -8.58 -17.01
N ALA A 88 -5.96 -9.44 -18.01
CA ALA A 88 -4.96 -9.37 -19.07
C ALA A 88 -5.08 -8.08 -19.95
N ASP A 89 -6.25 -7.50 -20.01
CA ASP A 89 -6.59 -6.25 -20.72
C ASP A 89 -6.40 -4.97 -19.90
N GLY A 90 -6.00 -5.12 -18.62
CA GLY A 90 -5.84 -4.02 -17.67
C GLY A 90 -7.13 -3.66 -16.92
N GLU A 91 -8.25 -4.32 -17.22
CA GLU A 91 -9.49 -4.15 -16.46
C GLU A 91 -9.49 -4.99 -15.18
N ALA A 92 -10.37 -4.68 -14.23
CA ALA A 92 -10.50 -5.48 -13.02
C ALA A 92 -11.29 -6.76 -13.28
N ASP A 93 -10.77 -7.91 -12.84
CA ASP A 93 -11.52 -9.17 -12.83
C ASP A 93 -12.54 -9.15 -11.69
N LEU A 94 -13.82 -9.13 -12.05
CA LEU A 94 -14.95 -9.11 -11.13
C LEU A 94 -15.57 -10.49 -10.86
N SER A 95 -15.00 -11.56 -11.38
CA SER A 95 -15.58 -12.91 -11.28
C SER A 95 -15.90 -13.32 -9.84
N ALA A 96 -15.04 -13.00 -8.89
CA ALA A 96 -15.27 -13.28 -7.46
C ALA A 96 -16.39 -12.39 -6.87
N VAL A 97 -16.51 -11.14 -7.30
CA VAL A 97 -17.57 -10.22 -6.87
C VAL A 97 -18.92 -10.70 -7.39
N GLU A 98 -19.01 -11.05 -8.67
CA GLU A 98 -20.24 -11.54 -9.34
C GLU A 98 -20.68 -12.89 -8.75
N ASP A 99 -19.74 -13.80 -8.42
CA ASP A 99 -20.06 -15.08 -7.75
C ASP A 99 -20.75 -14.83 -6.39
N VAL A 100 -20.22 -13.91 -5.58
CA VAL A 100 -20.81 -13.57 -4.27
C VAL A 100 -22.15 -12.87 -4.45
N LEU A 101 -22.28 -11.92 -5.37
CA LEU A 101 -23.54 -11.25 -5.69
C LEU A 101 -24.62 -12.23 -6.11
N GLY A 102 -24.28 -13.20 -6.98
CA GLY A 102 -25.23 -14.19 -7.47
C GLY A 102 -25.71 -15.21 -6.41
N ARG A 103 -24.97 -15.38 -5.32
CA ARG A 103 -25.28 -16.33 -4.23
C ARG A 103 -25.85 -15.67 -2.98
N THR A 104 -25.76 -14.35 -2.86
CA THR A 104 -26.16 -13.62 -1.65
C THR A 104 -27.62 -13.19 -1.73
N SER A 105 -28.41 -13.57 -0.72
CA SER A 105 -29.82 -13.17 -0.59
C SER A 105 -30.08 -12.03 0.41
N THR A 106 -29.04 -11.57 1.10
CA THR A 106 -29.09 -10.46 2.06
C THR A 106 -28.69 -9.14 1.40
N PRO A 107 -29.05 -7.98 1.99
CA PRO A 107 -28.56 -6.69 1.52
C PRO A 107 -27.02 -6.65 1.40
N VAL A 108 -26.52 -6.21 0.25
CA VAL A 108 -25.10 -6.25 -0.07
C VAL A 108 -24.46 -4.87 0.08
N VAL A 109 -23.28 -4.85 0.71
CA VAL A 109 -22.37 -3.71 0.74
C VAL A 109 -21.08 -4.07 0.02
N LEU A 110 -20.82 -3.41 -1.10
CA LEU A 110 -19.62 -3.62 -1.91
C LEU A 110 -18.47 -2.78 -1.36
N LYS A 111 -17.51 -3.46 -0.73
CA LYS A 111 -16.32 -2.84 -0.15
C LYS A 111 -15.07 -3.09 -1.00
N SER A 112 -15.04 -4.13 -1.81
CA SER A 112 -14.02 -4.36 -2.83
C SER A 112 -13.91 -3.14 -3.75
N THR A 113 -12.70 -2.81 -4.17
CA THR A 113 -12.47 -1.76 -5.17
C THR A 113 -12.86 -2.30 -6.54
N VAL A 114 -13.94 -1.80 -7.10
CA VAL A 114 -14.53 -2.23 -8.38
C VAL A 114 -14.55 -1.07 -9.38
N PRO A 115 -14.60 -1.32 -10.69
CA PRO A 115 -14.77 -0.28 -11.71
C PRO A 115 -15.99 0.60 -11.45
N VAL A 116 -15.85 1.89 -11.76
CA VAL A 116 -16.90 2.88 -11.58
C VAL A 116 -18.17 2.48 -12.34
N GLY A 117 -19.32 2.48 -11.64
CA GLY A 117 -20.61 2.06 -12.18
C GLY A 117 -20.95 0.57 -11.93
N THR A 118 -20.09 -0.20 -11.23
CA THR A 118 -20.36 -1.62 -10.94
C THR A 118 -21.60 -1.77 -10.07
N ALA A 119 -21.67 -1.13 -8.90
CA ALA A 119 -22.83 -1.28 -8.02
C ALA A 119 -24.13 -0.74 -8.63
N ALA A 120 -24.05 0.26 -9.50
CA ALA A 120 -25.24 0.80 -10.19
C ALA A 120 -25.94 -0.22 -11.09
N ARG A 121 -25.25 -1.27 -11.52
CA ARG A 121 -25.81 -2.40 -12.32
C ARG A 121 -26.58 -3.42 -11.47
N HIS A 122 -26.42 -3.37 -10.15
CA HIS A 122 -27.02 -4.31 -9.20
C HIS A 122 -27.98 -3.57 -8.27
N PRO A 123 -29.31 -3.59 -8.52
CA PRO A 123 -30.29 -2.91 -7.68
C PRO A 123 -30.17 -3.29 -6.19
N GLY A 124 -30.18 -2.31 -5.30
CA GLY A 124 -30.11 -2.53 -3.86
C GLY A 124 -28.69 -2.77 -3.30
N VAL A 125 -27.65 -2.76 -4.14
CA VAL A 125 -26.26 -2.82 -3.69
C VAL A 125 -25.83 -1.45 -3.21
N VAL A 126 -25.11 -1.40 -2.08
CA VAL A 126 -24.49 -0.20 -1.49
C VAL A 126 -23.00 -0.22 -1.75
N SER A 127 -22.43 0.88 -2.22
CA SER A 127 -20.97 1.06 -2.32
C SER A 127 -20.42 1.65 -1.03
N ASN A 128 -19.44 0.98 -0.42
CA ASN A 128 -18.72 1.48 0.74
C ASN A 128 -17.23 1.23 0.57
N PRO A 129 -16.55 2.04 -0.25
CA PRO A 129 -15.12 1.86 -0.51
C PRO A 129 -14.30 1.99 0.77
N GLU A 130 -13.19 1.29 0.82
CA GLU A 130 -12.22 1.37 1.91
C GLU A 130 -11.11 2.40 1.59
N PHE A 131 -10.46 2.91 2.64
CA PHE A 131 -9.32 3.82 2.54
C PHE A 131 -8.22 3.38 3.52
N LEU A 132 -8.05 2.06 3.65
CA LEU A 132 -7.12 1.44 4.58
C LEU A 132 -5.70 1.48 4.00
N ARG A 133 -4.73 1.82 4.84
CA ARG A 133 -3.30 1.75 4.51
C ARG A 133 -2.71 0.49 5.15
N GLU A 134 -2.04 -0.34 4.37
CA GLU A 134 -1.30 -1.48 4.92
C GLU A 134 -0.33 -1.02 6.02
N GLY A 135 -0.29 -1.74 7.15
CA GLY A 135 0.44 -1.35 8.36
C GLY A 135 -0.26 -0.34 9.26
N HIS A 136 -1.42 0.20 8.85
CA HIS A 136 -2.25 1.16 9.61
C HIS A 136 -3.75 0.88 9.46
N ALA A 137 -4.14 -0.28 8.92
CA ALA A 137 -5.53 -0.52 8.54
C ALA A 137 -6.48 -0.61 9.73
N VAL A 138 -6.03 -1.14 10.86
CA VAL A 138 -6.82 -1.15 12.10
C VAL A 138 -7.08 0.27 12.58
N GLU A 139 -6.06 1.12 12.60
CA GLU A 139 -6.19 2.52 12.98
C GLU A 139 -7.09 3.28 12.01
N ASP A 140 -6.85 3.12 10.70
CA ASP A 140 -7.64 3.77 9.65
C ASP A 140 -9.12 3.35 9.69
N PHE A 141 -9.43 2.12 10.11
CA PHE A 141 -10.80 1.65 10.27
C PHE A 141 -11.48 2.20 11.53
N LEU A 142 -10.76 2.20 12.67
CA LEU A 142 -11.33 2.61 13.96
C LEU A 142 -11.34 4.14 14.14
N ARG A 143 -10.46 4.87 13.46
CA ARG A 143 -10.34 6.33 13.45
C ARG A 143 -10.32 6.88 12.02
N PRO A 144 -11.33 6.58 11.19
CA PRO A 144 -11.30 6.97 9.79
C PRO A 144 -11.45 8.49 9.65
N GLN A 145 -10.71 9.06 8.71
CA GLN A 145 -10.86 10.49 8.37
C GLN A 145 -12.21 10.78 7.71
N ARG A 146 -12.78 9.79 7.02
CA ARG A 146 -14.11 9.83 6.42
C ARG A 146 -14.63 8.43 6.16
N ILE A 147 -15.95 8.31 6.10
CA ILE A 147 -16.67 7.14 5.62
C ILE A 147 -17.48 7.57 4.41
N VAL A 148 -17.33 6.87 3.28
CA VAL A 148 -18.10 7.14 2.07
C VAL A 148 -19.08 6.01 1.85
N VAL A 149 -20.36 6.34 1.67
CA VAL A 149 -21.42 5.38 1.40
C VAL A 149 -22.24 5.87 0.23
N GLY A 150 -22.28 5.06 -0.83
CA GLY A 150 -23.09 5.30 -2.01
C GLY A 150 -24.23 4.32 -2.09
N ALA A 151 -25.45 4.81 -2.31
CA ALA A 151 -26.62 3.97 -2.55
C ALA A 151 -27.65 4.69 -3.42
N GLN A 152 -28.54 3.91 -4.05
CA GLN A 152 -29.72 4.46 -4.72
C GLN A 152 -30.79 4.94 -3.72
N ASP A 153 -30.88 4.26 -2.58
CA ASP A 153 -31.77 4.62 -1.47
C ASP A 153 -30.96 5.26 -0.33
N GLU A 154 -31.22 6.52 -0.05
CA GLU A 154 -30.55 7.29 1.00
C GLU A 154 -30.75 6.66 2.39
N ARG A 155 -31.91 6.03 2.66
CA ARG A 155 -32.17 5.34 3.91
C ARG A 155 -31.18 4.18 4.10
N GLN A 156 -30.98 3.37 3.05
CA GLN A 156 -30.03 2.26 3.08
C GLN A 156 -28.59 2.78 3.28
N ALA A 157 -28.22 3.90 2.62
CA ALA A 157 -26.92 4.52 2.84
C ALA A 157 -26.73 4.95 4.30
N ARG A 158 -27.74 5.54 4.94
CA ARG A 158 -27.71 5.94 6.36
C ARG A 158 -27.61 4.74 7.30
N GLU A 159 -28.30 3.64 7.01
CA GLU A 159 -28.25 2.41 7.80
C GLU A 159 -26.81 1.81 7.75
N VAL A 160 -26.19 1.73 6.58
CA VAL A 160 -24.81 1.26 6.44
C VAL A 160 -23.82 2.21 7.11
N ALA A 161 -23.97 3.52 6.94
CA ALA A 161 -23.14 4.50 7.65
C ALA A 161 -23.26 4.37 9.18
N GLY A 162 -24.46 4.03 9.69
CA GLY A 162 -24.72 3.79 11.11
C GLY A 162 -23.90 2.63 11.71
N LEU A 163 -23.44 1.67 10.91
CA LEU A 163 -22.55 0.59 11.36
C LEU A 163 -21.21 1.11 11.90
N TYR A 164 -20.79 2.27 11.41
CA TYR A 164 -19.56 2.95 11.83
C TYR A 164 -19.78 3.99 12.93
N GLY A 165 -20.99 4.11 13.49
CA GLY A 165 -21.37 5.20 14.37
C GLY A 165 -20.46 5.41 15.59
N ALA A 166 -19.85 4.34 16.11
CA ALA A 166 -18.90 4.42 17.22
C ALA A 166 -17.60 5.16 16.86
N THR A 167 -17.23 5.25 15.58
CA THR A 167 -16.02 5.94 15.13
C THR A 167 -16.15 7.47 15.15
N ARG A 168 -17.38 7.99 15.10
CA ARG A 168 -17.71 9.43 15.03
C ARG A 168 -17.07 10.17 13.83
N ALA A 169 -16.67 9.45 12.80
CA ALA A 169 -16.06 10.03 11.61
C ALA A 169 -17.08 10.80 10.76
N PRO A 170 -16.63 11.81 9.99
CA PRO A 170 -17.46 12.42 8.96
C PRO A 170 -17.96 11.39 7.95
N VAL A 171 -19.24 11.46 7.61
CA VAL A 171 -19.90 10.58 6.64
C VAL A 171 -20.24 11.35 5.38
N VAL A 172 -19.85 10.83 4.24
CA VAL A 172 -20.24 11.32 2.92
C VAL A 172 -21.26 10.34 2.34
N LEU A 173 -22.52 10.77 2.23
CA LEU A 173 -23.57 10.01 1.54
C LEU A 173 -23.68 10.51 0.10
N THR A 174 -23.70 9.57 -0.85
CA THR A 174 -23.76 9.90 -2.28
C THR A 174 -24.41 8.74 -3.07
N ASP A 175 -24.41 8.79 -4.38
CA ASP A 175 -24.77 7.66 -5.24
C ASP A 175 -23.60 6.65 -5.35
N ASN A 176 -23.92 5.44 -5.86
CA ASN A 176 -22.94 4.37 -5.99
C ASN A 176 -21.75 4.73 -6.88
N THR A 177 -22.03 5.34 -8.04
CA THR A 177 -21.01 5.69 -9.03
C THR A 177 -20.03 6.71 -8.46
N SER A 178 -20.55 7.74 -7.77
CA SER A 178 -19.73 8.74 -7.10
C SER A 178 -18.89 8.14 -5.97
N ALA A 179 -19.45 7.23 -5.16
CA ALA A 179 -18.70 6.56 -4.09
C ALA A 179 -17.54 5.71 -4.64
N GLU A 180 -17.77 4.95 -5.71
CA GLU A 180 -16.74 4.19 -6.39
C GLU A 180 -15.65 5.11 -6.97
N LEU A 181 -16.06 6.21 -7.62
CA LEU A 181 -15.11 7.17 -8.18
C LEU A 181 -14.26 7.86 -7.11
N VAL A 182 -14.80 8.14 -5.91
CA VAL A 182 -14.03 8.74 -4.80
C VAL A 182 -12.82 7.89 -4.44
N LYS A 183 -12.95 6.55 -4.45
CA LYS A 183 -11.83 5.63 -4.17
C LYS A 183 -10.71 5.81 -5.19
N TYR A 184 -11.03 5.70 -6.47
CA TYR A 184 -10.05 5.84 -7.54
C TYR A 184 -9.44 7.25 -7.57
N ALA A 185 -10.28 8.28 -7.48
CA ALA A 185 -9.82 9.66 -7.49
C ALA A 185 -8.83 9.95 -6.36
N SER A 186 -9.11 9.43 -5.14
CA SER A 186 -8.21 9.58 -4.00
C SER A 186 -6.86 8.90 -4.24
N ASN A 187 -6.85 7.63 -4.65
CA ASN A 187 -5.61 6.90 -4.89
C ASN A 187 -4.79 7.49 -6.06
N CYS A 188 -5.45 7.88 -7.14
CA CYS A 188 -4.80 8.52 -8.28
C CYS A 188 -4.22 9.89 -7.91
N PHE A 189 -4.89 10.67 -7.06
CA PHE A 189 -4.36 11.95 -6.60
C PHE A 189 -3.11 11.76 -5.72
N LEU A 190 -3.06 10.72 -4.88
CA LEU A 190 -1.86 10.39 -4.12
C LEU A 190 -0.69 9.98 -5.05
N ALA A 191 -0.98 9.19 -6.10
CA ALA A 191 0.01 8.84 -7.11
C ALA A 191 0.54 10.07 -7.88
N LEU A 192 -0.34 11.02 -8.22
CA LEU A 192 0.03 12.31 -8.82
C LEU A 192 0.97 13.10 -7.90
N LYS A 193 0.66 13.22 -6.60
CA LYS A 193 1.54 13.91 -5.63
C LYS A 193 2.92 13.28 -5.56
N LEU A 194 3.00 11.94 -5.49
CA LEU A 194 4.27 11.20 -5.45
C LEU A 194 5.08 11.37 -6.74
N SER A 195 4.44 11.35 -7.90
CA SER A 195 5.13 11.60 -9.18
C SER A 195 5.59 13.06 -9.28
N TYR A 196 4.77 14.00 -8.82
CA TYR A 196 5.10 15.43 -8.81
C TYR A 196 6.33 15.71 -7.93
N VAL A 197 6.37 15.19 -6.70
CA VAL A 197 7.52 15.42 -5.80
C VAL A 197 8.79 14.74 -6.32
N ASN A 198 8.71 13.59 -6.97
CA ASN A 198 9.84 12.95 -7.61
C ASN A 198 10.42 13.80 -8.76
N THR A 199 9.54 14.46 -9.54
CA THR A 199 9.96 15.41 -10.58
C THR A 199 10.59 16.67 -9.97
N LEU A 200 10.03 17.18 -8.86
CA LEU A 200 10.65 18.30 -8.14
C LEU A 200 12.04 17.95 -7.59
N ALA A 201 12.19 16.72 -7.06
CA ALA A 201 13.50 16.26 -6.59
C ALA A 201 14.54 16.25 -7.72
N GLU A 202 14.15 15.82 -8.93
CA GLU A 202 15.02 15.89 -10.10
C GLU A 202 15.39 17.34 -10.46
N LEU A 203 14.40 18.24 -10.41
CA LEU A 203 14.63 19.64 -10.69
C LEU A 203 15.56 20.28 -9.64
N CYS A 204 15.40 19.93 -8.36
CA CYS A 204 16.29 20.39 -7.29
C CYS A 204 17.75 19.98 -7.54
N GLU A 205 17.99 18.73 -7.94
CA GLU A 205 19.36 18.24 -8.31
C GLU A 205 19.99 19.09 -9.43
N GLN A 206 19.20 19.50 -10.43
CA GLN A 206 19.70 20.30 -11.55
C GLN A 206 19.94 21.79 -11.18
N LEU A 207 19.20 22.28 -10.21
CA LEU A 207 19.26 23.68 -9.78
C LEU A 207 20.12 23.89 -8.52
N ASN A 208 20.70 22.83 -7.94
CA ASN A 208 21.35 22.84 -6.63
C ASN A 208 20.42 23.41 -5.52
N ALA A 209 19.15 23.07 -5.59
CA ALA A 209 18.16 23.36 -4.55
C ALA A 209 17.99 22.13 -3.63
N ASP A 210 17.46 22.35 -2.44
CA ASP A 210 17.20 21.32 -1.45
C ASP A 210 15.71 20.92 -1.48
N ILE A 211 15.42 19.66 -1.84
CA ILE A 211 14.05 19.13 -1.90
C ILE A 211 13.39 19.11 -0.51
N ASP A 212 14.14 18.92 0.57
CA ASP A 212 13.59 18.90 1.92
C ASP A 212 13.05 20.28 2.29
N GLY A 213 13.79 21.36 1.98
CA GLY A 213 13.32 22.74 2.15
C GLY A 213 12.11 23.07 1.28
N VAL A 214 12.09 22.61 0.02
CA VAL A 214 10.96 22.81 -0.89
C VAL A 214 9.71 22.11 -0.36
N THR A 215 9.82 20.84 0.02
CA THR A 215 8.66 20.06 0.50
C THR A 215 8.19 20.51 1.88
N GLU A 216 9.10 21.01 2.74
CA GLU A 216 8.73 21.62 4.02
C GLU A 216 7.88 22.88 3.80
N GLY A 217 8.29 23.77 2.91
CA GLY A 217 7.49 24.94 2.54
C GLY A 217 6.11 24.56 1.98
N MET A 218 6.05 23.51 1.12
CA MET A 218 4.80 23.03 0.55
C MET A 218 3.85 22.43 1.59
N ARG A 219 4.36 21.64 2.55
CA ARG A 219 3.52 20.93 3.53
C ARG A 219 2.86 21.85 4.55
N LEU A 220 3.38 23.06 4.74
CA LEU A 220 2.80 24.08 5.59
C LEU A 220 1.56 24.76 4.98
N ASP A 221 1.29 24.56 3.70
CA ASP A 221 0.06 25.03 3.05
C ASP A 221 -1.02 23.94 3.18
N ASP A 222 -2.06 24.20 3.99
CA ASP A 222 -3.19 23.28 4.21
C ASP A 222 -3.91 22.87 2.93
N ARG A 223 -3.86 23.71 1.88
CA ARG A 223 -4.46 23.40 0.55
C ARG A 223 -3.71 22.28 -0.15
N ILE A 224 -2.42 22.09 0.13
CA ILE A 224 -1.56 21.04 -0.40
C ILE A 224 -1.60 19.81 0.50
N GLY A 225 -1.48 20.01 1.81
CA GLY A 225 -1.43 18.99 2.84
C GLY A 225 -0.12 18.21 2.87
N ALA A 226 0.26 17.73 4.04
CA ALA A 226 1.59 17.18 4.32
C ALA A 226 1.86 15.77 3.72
N SER A 227 0.82 15.00 3.42
CA SER A 227 0.98 13.60 2.98
C SER A 227 1.47 13.49 1.54
N CYS A 228 2.28 12.43 1.24
CA CYS A 228 2.78 12.09 -0.10
C CYS A 228 3.65 13.19 -0.73
N LEU A 229 4.47 13.87 0.09
CA LEU A 229 5.45 14.87 -0.35
C LEU A 229 6.91 14.44 -0.07
N ALA A 230 7.17 13.16 0.20
CA ALA A 230 8.52 12.64 0.29
C ALA A 230 8.93 12.02 -1.07
N PRO A 231 10.10 12.39 -1.64
CA PRO A 231 10.62 11.74 -2.84
C PRO A 231 11.02 10.30 -2.54
N GLY A 232 11.21 9.49 -3.59
CA GLY A 232 11.62 8.11 -3.44
C GLY A 232 11.85 7.40 -4.77
N PRO A 233 12.09 6.08 -4.75
CA PRO A 233 12.38 5.31 -5.97
C PRO A 233 11.13 5.07 -6.85
N GLY A 234 9.99 5.60 -6.47
CA GLY A 234 8.70 5.46 -7.13
C GLY A 234 7.60 5.03 -6.15
N TRP A 235 6.40 4.90 -6.67
CA TRP A 235 5.25 4.34 -5.94
C TRP A 235 4.84 2.99 -6.50
N GLY A 236 4.32 2.12 -5.64
CA GLY A 236 3.95 0.75 -5.94
C GLY A 236 2.88 0.23 -4.97
N GLY A 237 2.98 -1.05 -4.64
CA GLY A 237 2.02 -1.74 -3.77
C GLY A 237 0.79 -2.21 -4.52
N SER A 238 -0.12 -2.84 -3.78
CA SER A 238 -1.31 -3.49 -4.32
C SER A 238 -2.39 -2.55 -4.87
N CYS A 239 -2.32 -1.26 -4.57
CA CYS A 239 -3.41 -0.33 -4.84
C CYS A 239 -3.07 0.69 -5.94
N LEU A 240 -2.03 1.52 -5.76
CA LEU A 240 -1.79 2.65 -6.67
C LEU A 240 -1.59 2.20 -8.13
N PRO A 241 -0.79 1.16 -8.45
CA PRO A 241 -0.59 0.74 -9.83
C PRO A 241 -1.88 0.31 -10.52
N LYS A 242 -2.67 -0.55 -9.87
CA LYS A 242 -3.92 -1.04 -10.46
C LYS A 242 -5.00 0.04 -10.57
N ASP A 243 -5.13 0.90 -9.54
CA ASP A 243 -6.19 1.91 -9.48
C ASP A 243 -5.95 3.05 -10.48
N THR A 244 -4.69 3.43 -10.70
CA THR A 244 -4.32 4.41 -11.73
C THR A 244 -4.63 3.90 -13.14
N LEU A 245 -4.32 2.63 -13.42
CA LEU A 245 -4.64 2.01 -14.72
C LEU A 245 -6.15 1.85 -14.91
N ALA A 246 -6.88 1.42 -13.87
CA ALA A 246 -8.32 1.25 -13.92
C ALA A 246 -9.06 2.59 -14.13
N LEU A 247 -8.65 3.67 -13.44
CA LEU A 247 -9.24 4.99 -13.67
C LEU A 247 -8.94 5.52 -15.07
N LEU A 248 -7.73 5.27 -15.57
CA LEU A 248 -7.35 5.67 -16.93
C LEU A 248 -8.19 4.92 -17.99
N ALA A 249 -8.42 3.61 -17.79
CA ALA A 249 -9.30 2.82 -18.65
C ALA A 249 -10.75 3.36 -18.59
N THR A 250 -11.26 3.65 -17.40
CA THR A 250 -12.59 4.27 -17.20
C THR A 250 -12.70 5.61 -17.92
N ALA A 251 -11.70 6.49 -17.82
CA ALA A 251 -11.69 7.78 -18.51
C ALA A 251 -11.73 7.60 -20.04
N ARG A 252 -10.93 6.70 -20.58
CA ARG A 252 -10.92 6.38 -22.03
C ARG A 252 -12.27 5.86 -22.52
N THR A 253 -12.90 4.96 -21.77
CA THR A 253 -14.24 4.44 -22.08
C THR A 253 -15.29 5.57 -22.06
N ALA A 254 -15.14 6.55 -21.16
CA ALA A 254 -15.99 7.72 -21.08
C ALA A 254 -15.65 8.82 -22.12
N GLY A 255 -14.63 8.63 -22.96
CA GLY A 255 -14.18 9.61 -23.95
C GLY A 255 -13.45 10.81 -23.35
N VAL A 256 -12.89 10.67 -22.13
CA VAL A 256 -12.16 11.72 -21.42
C VAL A 256 -10.65 11.47 -21.54
N ASP A 257 -9.91 12.46 -22.03
CA ASP A 257 -8.46 12.49 -21.99
C ASP A 257 -7.96 12.85 -20.58
N PHE A 258 -7.27 11.92 -19.90
CA PHE A 258 -6.75 12.14 -18.56
C PHE A 258 -5.23 12.28 -18.57
N ALA A 259 -4.73 13.26 -19.36
CA ALA A 259 -3.31 13.48 -19.61
C ALA A 259 -2.47 13.64 -18.32
N THR A 260 -3.02 14.28 -17.28
CA THR A 260 -2.31 14.43 -15.99
C THR A 260 -2.04 13.09 -15.31
N LEU A 261 -2.98 12.15 -15.38
CA LEU A 261 -2.80 10.81 -14.81
C LEU A 261 -1.81 9.98 -15.65
N GLU A 262 -1.88 10.09 -16.97
CA GLU A 262 -0.92 9.44 -17.88
C GLU A 262 0.51 9.94 -17.62
N ALA A 263 0.69 11.25 -17.44
CA ALA A 263 1.98 11.84 -17.12
C ALA A 263 2.53 11.33 -15.78
N ALA A 264 1.68 11.21 -14.74
CA ALA A 264 2.09 10.68 -13.44
C ALA A 264 2.55 9.21 -13.53
N ILE A 265 1.83 8.37 -14.28
CA ILE A 265 2.20 6.97 -14.52
C ILE A 265 3.53 6.89 -15.29
N ALA A 266 3.71 7.71 -16.32
CA ALA A 266 4.94 7.77 -17.10
C ALA A 266 6.13 8.18 -16.22
N THR A 267 5.99 9.24 -15.42
CA THR A 267 7.01 9.66 -14.45
C THR A 267 7.39 8.52 -13.50
N ASN A 268 6.40 7.83 -12.92
CA ASN A 268 6.68 6.72 -12.03
C ASN A 268 7.43 5.56 -12.70
N ARG A 269 7.13 5.26 -13.96
CA ARG A 269 7.85 4.23 -14.73
C ARG A 269 9.32 4.59 -14.98
N HIS A 270 9.65 5.87 -15.10
CA HIS A 270 11.01 6.36 -15.30
C HIS A 270 11.81 6.46 -14.00
N GLN A 271 11.16 6.65 -12.87
CA GLN A 271 11.82 6.93 -11.59
C GLN A 271 12.82 5.85 -11.14
N PRO A 272 12.55 4.53 -11.23
CA PRO A 272 13.54 3.51 -10.87
C PRO A 272 14.80 3.57 -11.74
N ARG A 273 14.65 3.89 -13.04
CA ARG A 273 15.80 4.02 -13.95
C ARG A 273 16.68 5.20 -13.53
N ARG A 274 16.06 6.33 -13.18
CA ARG A 274 16.77 7.51 -12.71
C ARG A 274 17.57 7.21 -11.43
N VAL A 275 16.99 6.44 -10.49
CA VAL A 275 17.71 5.96 -9.29
C VAL A 275 18.94 5.14 -9.67
N VAL A 276 18.80 4.19 -10.58
CA VAL A 276 19.93 3.36 -11.05
C VAL A 276 20.99 4.19 -11.73
N ASP A 277 20.61 5.16 -12.58
CA ASP A 277 21.55 6.06 -13.26
C ASP A 277 22.31 6.93 -12.25
N ARG A 278 21.65 7.39 -11.18
CA ARG A 278 22.28 8.13 -10.10
C ARG A 278 23.26 7.25 -9.30
N ILE A 279 22.88 6.02 -8.95
CA ILE A 279 23.80 5.06 -8.30
C ILE A 279 25.03 4.85 -9.18
N ARG A 280 24.85 4.65 -10.49
CA ARG A 280 25.98 4.47 -11.45
C ARG A 280 26.87 5.69 -11.51
N SER A 281 26.34 6.91 -11.46
CA SER A 281 27.16 8.13 -11.45
C SER A 281 28.05 8.25 -10.21
N GLU A 282 27.61 7.69 -9.08
CA GLU A 282 28.34 7.72 -7.82
C GLU A 282 29.35 6.57 -7.65
N THR A 283 29.04 5.39 -8.22
CA THR A 283 29.86 4.17 -8.05
C THR A 283 30.76 3.86 -9.25
N GLY A 284 30.47 4.42 -10.42
CA GLY A 284 31.03 3.99 -11.68
C GLY A 284 30.29 2.78 -12.28
N PRO A 285 30.97 1.94 -13.11
CA PRO A 285 30.34 0.78 -13.74
C PRO A 285 29.72 -0.19 -12.73
N LEU A 286 28.48 -0.60 -12.99
CA LEU A 286 27.74 -1.51 -12.11
C LEU A 286 28.13 -2.99 -12.29
N ALA A 287 28.72 -3.34 -13.42
CA ALA A 287 29.18 -4.72 -13.66
C ALA A 287 30.25 -5.12 -12.64
N GLY A 288 29.95 -6.14 -11.84
CA GLY A 288 30.81 -6.62 -10.77
C GLY A 288 30.76 -5.79 -9.46
N ALA A 289 30.00 -4.69 -9.43
CA ALA A 289 29.79 -3.94 -8.21
C ALA A 289 28.99 -4.77 -7.17
N ARG A 290 29.36 -4.65 -5.90
CA ARG A 290 28.66 -5.28 -4.79
C ARG A 290 27.77 -4.23 -4.12
N ILE A 291 26.48 -4.42 -4.14
CA ILE A 291 25.51 -3.45 -3.64
C ILE A 291 24.73 -4.05 -2.48
N GLY A 292 24.80 -3.40 -1.32
CA GLY A 292 23.96 -3.70 -0.16
C GLY A 292 22.64 -2.92 -0.27
N LEU A 293 21.51 -3.60 -0.22
CA LEU A 293 20.18 -2.99 -0.27
C LEU A 293 19.54 -3.04 1.11
N LEU A 294 18.98 -1.92 1.54
CA LEU A 294 18.20 -1.79 2.76
C LEU A 294 16.74 -1.50 2.39
N GLY A 295 15.88 -2.52 2.56
CA GLY A 295 14.47 -2.51 2.19
C GLY A 295 14.19 -3.08 0.81
N LEU A 296 13.16 -3.93 0.74
CA LEU A 296 12.64 -4.57 -0.48
C LEU A 296 11.14 -4.40 -0.63
N THR A 297 10.42 -4.18 0.48
CA THR A 297 8.97 -3.92 0.46
C THR A 297 8.65 -2.58 -0.22
N PHE A 298 7.43 -2.42 -0.73
CA PHE A 298 7.06 -1.18 -1.43
C PHE A 298 7.01 0.04 -0.49
N LYS A 299 6.82 -0.20 0.80
CA LYS A 299 6.90 0.77 1.90
C LYS A 299 7.17 0.06 3.22
N ALA A 300 7.51 0.81 4.27
CA ALA A 300 7.62 0.29 5.62
C ALA A 300 6.29 -0.18 6.22
N GLY A 301 6.35 -1.00 7.27
CA GLY A 301 5.19 -1.48 8.03
C GLY A 301 4.39 -2.61 7.36
N THR A 302 4.89 -3.22 6.28
CA THR A 302 4.25 -4.34 5.59
C THR A 302 5.29 -5.32 5.05
N ASN A 303 4.88 -6.56 4.80
CA ASN A 303 5.67 -7.55 4.06
C ASN A 303 5.29 -7.64 2.56
N ASP A 304 4.51 -6.69 2.05
CA ASP A 304 4.04 -6.69 0.66
C ASP A 304 5.13 -6.25 -0.31
N LEU A 305 5.38 -7.11 -1.29
CA LEU A 305 6.38 -6.93 -2.35
C LEU A 305 5.74 -6.59 -3.71
N ARG A 306 4.41 -6.56 -3.80
CA ARG A 306 3.70 -6.33 -5.07
C ARG A 306 4.06 -4.96 -5.63
N ASP A 307 4.47 -4.93 -6.90
CA ASP A 307 4.88 -3.71 -7.60
C ASP A 307 5.86 -2.83 -6.80
N SER A 308 6.73 -3.46 -5.97
CA SER A 308 7.71 -2.73 -5.18
C SER A 308 8.72 -1.99 -6.06
N PRO A 309 8.83 -0.66 -5.95
CA PRO A 309 9.87 0.10 -6.63
C PRO A 309 11.28 -0.35 -6.25
N ALA A 310 11.47 -0.81 -5.00
CA ALA A 310 12.74 -1.35 -4.52
C ALA A 310 13.15 -2.59 -5.32
N LEU A 311 12.20 -3.52 -5.58
CA LEU A 311 12.46 -4.69 -6.42
C LEU A 311 12.70 -4.33 -7.88
N VAL A 312 12.05 -3.28 -8.40
CA VAL A 312 12.31 -2.80 -9.77
C VAL A 312 13.73 -2.26 -9.90
N VAL A 313 14.17 -1.41 -8.95
CA VAL A 313 15.55 -0.91 -8.89
C VAL A 313 16.54 -2.06 -8.76
N ALA A 314 16.34 -2.98 -7.82
CA ALA A 314 17.20 -4.14 -7.62
C ALA A 314 17.31 -5.00 -8.89
N GLY A 315 16.18 -5.25 -9.57
CA GLY A 315 16.18 -5.99 -10.84
C GLY A 315 16.93 -5.28 -11.97
N MET A 316 16.93 -3.94 -12.01
CA MET A 316 17.72 -3.16 -12.96
C MET A 316 19.21 -3.25 -12.63
N LEU A 317 19.60 -3.09 -11.37
CA LEU A 317 20.99 -3.22 -10.93
C LEU A 317 21.56 -4.62 -11.24
N ALA A 318 20.79 -5.68 -10.95
CA ALA A 318 21.19 -7.06 -11.27
C ALA A 318 21.39 -7.28 -12.78
N ARG A 319 20.51 -6.74 -13.63
CA ARG A 319 20.66 -6.82 -15.10
C ARG A 319 21.88 -6.10 -15.61
N GLU A 320 22.38 -5.10 -14.90
CA GLU A 320 23.63 -4.41 -15.24
C GLU A 320 24.88 -5.10 -14.65
N GLY A 321 24.70 -6.28 -14.05
CA GLY A 321 25.80 -7.13 -13.58
C GLY A 321 26.25 -6.87 -12.15
N ALA A 322 25.47 -6.13 -11.34
CA ALA A 322 25.75 -5.96 -9.92
C ALA A 322 25.41 -7.23 -9.13
N THR A 323 26.17 -7.50 -8.08
CA THR A 323 25.89 -8.52 -7.08
C THR A 323 25.12 -7.87 -5.92
N LEU A 324 23.91 -8.38 -5.62
CA LEU A 324 23.00 -7.77 -4.65
C LEU A 324 22.87 -8.62 -3.39
N THR A 325 23.07 -7.98 -2.26
CA THR A 325 22.74 -8.51 -0.94
C THR A 325 21.74 -7.55 -0.28
N ALA A 326 20.63 -8.06 0.24
CA ALA A 326 19.55 -7.22 0.76
C ALA A 326 19.15 -7.62 2.17
N TYR A 327 18.82 -6.63 2.98
CA TYR A 327 18.13 -6.78 4.24
C TYR A 327 16.79 -6.02 4.22
N ASP A 328 15.76 -6.68 4.71
CA ASP A 328 14.44 -6.08 4.93
C ASP A 328 13.83 -6.72 6.20
N PRO A 329 13.29 -5.96 7.16
CA PRO A 329 12.76 -6.48 8.42
C PRO A 329 11.66 -7.53 8.27
N CYS A 330 10.89 -7.47 7.17
CA CYS A 330 9.72 -8.30 6.95
C CYS A 330 9.87 -9.30 5.80
N VAL A 331 11.04 -9.37 5.15
CA VAL A 331 11.26 -10.24 4.00
C VAL A 331 12.33 -11.29 4.32
N THR A 332 11.97 -12.55 4.16
CA THR A 332 12.88 -13.69 4.32
C THR A 332 12.97 -14.49 3.04
N GLY A 333 14.10 -15.20 2.87
CA GLY A 333 14.37 -16.02 1.69
C GLY A 333 14.76 -15.21 0.45
N ASN A 334 15.65 -15.78 -0.36
CA ASN A 334 16.22 -15.14 -1.53
C ASN A 334 15.14 -14.75 -2.57
N ARG A 335 15.46 -13.72 -3.33
CA ARG A 335 14.68 -13.29 -4.50
C ARG A 335 15.52 -13.47 -5.77
N PRO A 336 14.93 -13.55 -6.95
CA PRO A 336 15.69 -13.68 -8.19
C PRO A 336 16.79 -12.60 -8.31
N GLY A 337 18.05 -13.01 -8.31
CA GLY A 337 19.21 -12.11 -8.39
C GLY A 337 19.55 -11.34 -7.11
N ILE A 338 18.89 -11.62 -5.98
CA ILE A 338 19.10 -10.93 -4.71
C ILE A 338 19.28 -11.95 -3.59
N ALA A 339 20.41 -11.92 -2.90
CA ALA A 339 20.63 -12.67 -1.66
C ALA A 339 20.02 -11.88 -0.50
N VAL A 340 18.99 -12.44 0.13
CA VAL A 340 18.35 -11.82 1.32
C VAL A 340 19.00 -12.37 2.57
N VAL A 341 19.47 -11.47 3.43
CA VAL A 341 20.23 -11.77 4.65
C VAL A 341 19.48 -11.35 5.92
N GLY A 342 19.98 -11.78 7.06
CA GLY A 342 19.29 -11.60 8.35
C GLY A 342 19.52 -10.24 9.02
N SER A 343 20.44 -9.41 8.52
CA SER A 343 20.76 -8.13 9.14
C SER A 343 21.31 -7.10 8.14
N ALA A 344 21.21 -5.82 8.50
CA ALA A 344 21.84 -4.74 7.73
C ALA A 344 23.37 -4.88 7.69
N ALA A 345 23.98 -5.41 8.77
CA ALA A 345 25.42 -5.66 8.84
C ALA A 345 25.89 -6.72 7.83
N GLU A 346 25.09 -7.77 7.60
CA GLU A 346 25.36 -8.74 6.55
C GLU A 346 25.18 -8.15 5.14
N ALA A 347 24.17 -7.29 4.93
CA ALA A 347 23.96 -6.60 3.65
C ALA A 347 25.11 -5.63 3.33
N ALA A 348 25.71 -5.01 4.36
CA ALA A 348 26.85 -4.10 4.23
C ALA A 348 28.16 -4.82 3.89
N ALA A 349 28.28 -6.13 4.19
CA ALA A 349 29.56 -6.84 4.14
C ALA A 349 30.24 -6.80 2.76
N GLY A 350 31.28 -5.98 2.65
CA GLY A 350 32.08 -5.77 1.43
C GLY A 350 31.32 -5.08 0.31
N ALA A 351 30.27 -4.34 0.59
CA ALA A 351 29.52 -3.55 -0.39
C ALA A 351 30.33 -2.32 -0.87
N ASP A 352 30.15 -1.96 -2.11
CA ASP A 352 30.71 -0.75 -2.74
C ASP A 352 29.81 0.46 -2.50
N VAL A 353 28.53 0.20 -2.23
CA VAL A 353 27.51 1.17 -1.87
C VAL A 353 26.42 0.49 -1.05
N LEU A 354 25.92 1.16 -0.04
CA LEU A 354 24.63 0.84 0.59
C LEU A 354 23.53 1.71 -0.01
N VAL A 355 22.40 1.09 -0.36
CA VAL A 355 21.25 1.79 -0.94
C VAL A 355 20.02 1.55 -0.09
N VAL A 356 19.44 2.61 0.46
CA VAL A 356 18.16 2.56 1.18
C VAL A 356 17.02 2.71 0.16
N LEU A 357 16.17 1.69 0.05
CA LEU A 357 15.06 1.64 -0.91
C LEU A 357 13.67 1.68 -0.27
N THR A 358 13.58 1.33 1.01
CA THR A 358 12.32 1.40 1.80
C THR A 358 12.56 2.17 3.08
N GLU A 359 11.60 2.99 3.49
CA GLU A 359 11.67 3.90 4.63
C GLU A 359 11.39 3.22 5.98
N TRP A 360 12.02 2.09 6.27
CA TRP A 360 11.88 1.44 7.56
C TRP A 360 12.44 2.32 8.70
N PRO A 361 11.64 2.63 9.75
CA PRO A 361 12.12 3.49 10.85
C PRO A 361 13.38 2.99 11.54
N GLU A 362 13.58 1.66 11.60
CA GLU A 362 14.78 1.08 12.18
C GLU A 362 16.06 1.47 11.44
N PHE A 363 15.99 1.84 10.15
CA PHE A 363 17.17 2.25 9.39
C PHE A 363 17.72 3.60 9.87
N ALA A 364 16.90 4.43 10.52
CA ALA A 364 17.38 5.64 11.19
C ALA A 364 18.23 5.33 12.43
N GLU A 365 18.06 4.14 13.04
CA GLU A 365 18.67 3.74 14.31
C GLU A 365 19.70 2.60 14.17
N LEU A 366 20.11 2.26 12.95
CA LEU A 366 21.17 1.26 12.72
C LEU A 366 22.51 1.75 13.32
N ASP A 367 23.38 0.80 13.65
CA ASP A 367 24.77 1.11 14.03
C ASP A 367 25.58 1.49 12.77
N TRP A 368 25.44 2.75 12.36
CA TRP A 368 26.10 3.28 11.16
C TRP A 368 27.64 3.18 11.24
N PRO A 369 28.30 3.43 12.40
CA PRO A 369 29.71 3.16 12.58
C PRO A 369 30.11 1.69 12.32
N GLU A 370 29.32 0.73 12.76
CA GLU A 370 29.55 -0.69 12.45
C GLU A 370 29.43 -0.94 10.95
N LEU A 371 28.39 -0.43 10.31
CA LEU A 371 28.17 -0.61 8.87
C LEU A 371 29.30 0.00 8.04
N ALA A 372 29.84 1.16 8.45
CA ALA A 372 30.97 1.81 7.79
C ALA A 372 32.24 0.96 7.80
N GLN A 373 32.46 0.16 8.86
CA GLN A 373 33.60 -0.76 8.94
C GLN A 373 33.42 -2.01 8.06
N ARG A 374 32.18 -2.35 7.68
CA ARG A 374 31.86 -3.55 6.89
C ARG A 374 31.86 -3.30 5.39
N VAL A 375 31.54 -2.10 4.94
CA VAL A 375 31.54 -1.75 3.52
C VAL A 375 32.95 -1.60 2.97
N ARG A 376 33.12 -1.82 1.68
CA ARG A 376 34.39 -1.58 1.01
C ARG A 376 34.60 -0.09 0.71
N VAL A 377 33.50 0.60 0.37
CA VAL A 377 33.47 2.03 0.15
C VAL A 377 32.37 2.62 1.02
N PRO A 378 32.64 3.61 1.90
CA PRO A 378 31.65 4.21 2.76
C PRO A 378 30.78 5.20 1.97
N LEU A 379 30.02 4.65 1.01
CA LEU A 379 29.03 5.36 0.21
C LEU A 379 27.62 4.87 0.59
N LEU A 380 26.78 5.81 1.00
CA LEU A 380 25.38 5.57 1.32
C LEU A 380 24.49 6.37 0.38
N PHE A 381 23.62 5.68 -0.35
CA PHE A 381 22.61 6.30 -1.19
C PHE A 381 21.23 6.11 -0.57
N ASP A 382 20.69 7.16 0.01
CA ASP A 382 19.38 7.13 0.66
C ASP A 382 18.30 7.70 -0.27
N THR A 383 17.46 6.83 -0.81
CA THR A 383 16.36 7.22 -1.70
C THR A 383 15.09 7.64 -0.95
N ARG A 384 15.07 7.52 0.39
CA ARG A 384 13.87 7.68 1.23
C ARG A 384 14.00 8.75 2.31
N HIS A 385 15.19 9.36 2.44
CA HIS A 385 15.48 10.37 3.46
C HIS A 385 15.19 9.88 4.90
N VAL A 386 15.45 8.59 5.14
CA VAL A 386 15.20 7.97 6.44
C VAL A 386 16.42 8.03 7.35
N VAL A 387 17.62 8.09 6.76
CA VAL A 387 18.87 8.14 7.52
C VAL A 387 19.19 9.59 7.93
N PRO A 388 19.34 9.87 9.24
CA PRO A 388 19.77 11.20 9.66
C PRO A 388 21.17 11.53 9.10
N PRO A 389 21.33 12.65 8.38
CA PRO A 389 22.61 13.01 7.75
C PRO A 389 23.78 13.01 8.73
N GLU A 390 23.55 13.55 9.92
CA GLU A 390 24.59 13.66 10.96
C GLU A 390 25.11 12.29 11.39
N LYS A 391 24.22 11.29 11.55
CA LYS A 391 24.61 9.92 11.92
C LYS A 391 25.44 9.25 10.81
N ALA A 392 25.06 9.44 9.54
CA ALA A 392 25.79 8.89 8.41
C ALA A 392 27.20 9.55 8.26
N GLU A 393 27.29 10.86 8.37
CA GLU A 393 28.54 11.63 8.25
C GLU A 393 29.48 11.34 9.42
N GLU A 394 29.00 11.33 10.66
CA GLU A 394 29.77 10.96 11.84
C GLU A 394 30.34 9.54 11.77
N ALA A 395 29.58 8.62 11.12
CA ALA A 395 30.04 7.25 10.87
C ALA A 395 31.07 7.17 9.72
N GLY A 396 31.30 8.25 8.98
CA GLY A 396 32.25 8.32 7.88
C GLY A 396 31.66 7.97 6.50
N PHE A 397 30.35 7.86 6.37
CA PHE A 397 29.72 7.70 5.06
C PHE A 397 29.69 9.01 4.26
N ARG A 398 29.96 8.91 2.95
CA ARG A 398 29.52 9.92 2.00
C ARG A 398 28.04 9.64 1.70
N LEU A 399 27.17 10.50 2.22
CA LEU A 399 25.73 10.40 2.01
C LEU A 399 25.33 11.06 0.69
N VAL A 400 24.57 10.35 -0.11
CA VAL A 400 23.89 10.87 -1.32
C VAL A 400 22.41 10.65 -1.14
N ARG A 401 21.59 11.66 -1.43
CA ARG A 401 20.13 11.60 -1.35
C ARG A 401 19.49 12.05 -2.65
N ILE A 402 18.28 11.58 -2.93
CA ILE A 402 17.48 12.06 -4.07
C ILE A 402 17.06 13.52 -3.79
N GLY A 403 17.26 14.40 -4.77
CA GLY A 403 16.85 15.82 -4.64
C GLY A 403 17.86 16.73 -3.92
N HIS A 404 19.11 16.24 -3.79
CA HIS A 404 20.24 17.00 -3.26
C HIS A 404 21.45 16.96 -4.17
#